data_1cf3d39fe37df98582a1636f969feb34
#
_entry.id   1cf3d39fe37df98582a1636f969feb34
#
_cell.length_a   1.000
_cell.length_b   1.000
_cell.length_c   1.000
_cell.angle_alpha   90.00
_cell.angle_beta   90.00
_cell.angle_gamma   90.00
#
_symmetry.space_group_name_H-M   'P 1'
#
loop_
_entity.id
_entity.type
_entity.pdbx_description
1 polymer ?
#
loop_
_entity_poly.entity_id
_entity_poly.type
_entity_poly.pdbx_seq_one_letter_code
_entity_poly.pdbx_strand_id
1 'polypeptide(L)'
;MKRRDFIKAAACVAAFASRCGSAAGAADERPLRGSTLPPAAEAVLFGGSAWKLHMYTGRTTDISLSTLFRSPSGRLVMIDGGWGADGEFLLGELKRFGGVVDTWFLTHAHRDHYRALGEILKKPRFGGLKIGRVVLDFLPLDFIAEVSPSSLQHVKEFLGDLAKSGLKVERPAVGRVYDFGEGLSFECLNSCDLSMRRDAINNSSICYRVMNAGSSILVTGDVGEEMGAKMVRELPREKLKSDVCFMAHHGQAGANKEFYAAVRPEACIWPTPQWLWDNDLAGENGPGSGPFLTNYTKCWMQELGVKRQFLLTRDWVLS
;
A
#
# COMPACT_ATOMS: atom_id res chain seq x y z
N MET A 1 12.45 -11.15 -19.86
CA MET A 1 11.56 -10.46 -20.82
C MET A 1 12.26 -10.41 -22.17
N LYS A 2 11.71 -10.99 -23.24
CA LYS A 2 12.37 -11.04 -24.55
C LYS A 2 12.23 -9.70 -25.25
N ARG A 3 13.25 -9.26 -25.99
CA ARG A 3 13.33 -7.97 -26.70
C ARG A 3 12.09 -7.64 -27.57
N ARG A 4 11.32 -8.67 -27.97
CA ARG A 4 10.06 -8.53 -28.73
C ARG A 4 8.87 -8.04 -27.88
N ASP A 5 8.86 -8.30 -26.57
CA ASP A 5 7.78 -7.87 -25.67
C ASP A 5 7.98 -6.40 -25.29
N PHE A 6 9.23 -5.95 -25.24
CA PHE A 6 9.61 -4.55 -25.05
C PHE A 6 9.19 -3.67 -26.25
N ILE A 7 9.32 -4.18 -27.48
CA ILE A 7 8.93 -3.43 -28.69
C ILE A 7 7.41 -3.32 -28.82
N LYS A 8 6.64 -4.31 -28.40
CA LYS A 8 5.17 -4.22 -28.35
C LYS A 8 4.67 -3.24 -27.29
N ALA A 9 5.29 -3.19 -26.14
CA ALA A 9 5.01 -2.17 -25.12
C ALA A 9 5.31 -0.75 -25.64
N ALA A 10 6.47 -0.55 -26.29
CA ALA A 10 6.86 0.74 -26.88
C ALA A 10 5.93 1.20 -28.01
N ALA A 11 5.41 0.30 -28.83
CA ALA A 11 4.47 0.65 -29.90
C ALA A 11 3.08 1.05 -29.36
N CYS A 12 2.62 0.45 -28.26
CA CYS A 12 1.41 0.90 -27.55
C CYS A 12 1.63 2.28 -26.91
N VAL A 13 2.82 2.58 -26.38
CA VAL A 13 3.16 3.87 -25.78
C VAL A 13 3.00 5.02 -26.78
N ALA A 14 3.47 4.88 -28.01
CA ALA A 14 3.40 5.92 -29.04
C ALA A 14 1.96 6.20 -29.52
N ALA A 15 1.09 5.19 -29.56
CA ALA A 15 -0.31 5.36 -29.98
C ALA A 15 -1.19 5.99 -28.90
N PHE A 16 -0.83 5.84 -27.60
CA PHE A 16 -1.58 6.38 -26.47
C PHE A 16 -1.15 7.80 -26.07
N ALA A 17 0.13 8.14 -26.24
CA ALA A 17 0.63 9.49 -25.95
C ALA A 17 -0.08 10.59 -26.75
N SER A 18 -0.68 10.25 -27.88
CA SER A 18 -1.49 11.20 -28.67
C SER A 18 -2.93 11.40 -28.16
N ARG A 19 -3.42 10.56 -27.23
CA ARG A 19 -4.78 10.65 -26.65
C ARG A 19 -4.83 11.21 -25.24
N CYS A 20 -3.77 11.04 -24.46
CA CYS A 20 -3.60 11.69 -23.17
C CYS A 20 -2.71 12.91 -23.37
N GLY A 21 -3.30 14.04 -23.72
CA GLY A 21 -2.62 15.34 -23.65
C GLY A 21 -1.96 15.47 -22.26
N SER A 22 -0.82 16.13 -22.17
CA SER A 22 0.01 16.27 -20.97
C SER A 22 -0.86 16.31 -19.69
N ALA A 23 -0.86 15.20 -18.94
CA ALA A 23 -1.64 15.04 -17.72
C ALA A 23 -1.10 15.91 -16.54
N ALA A 24 -0.49 17.04 -16.88
CA ALA A 24 0.07 18.01 -15.94
C ALA A 24 -0.98 18.85 -15.19
N GLY A 25 -2.27 18.67 -15.47
CA GLY A 25 -3.31 19.62 -15.04
C GLY A 25 -4.14 19.27 -13.81
N ALA A 26 -4.01 18.10 -13.19
CA ALA A 26 -4.95 17.70 -12.12
C ALA A 26 -4.31 17.36 -10.76
N ALA A 27 -3.04 17.56 -10.57
CA ALA A 27 -2.32 17.21 -9.32
C ALA A 27 -1.87 18.46 -8.54
N ASP A 28 -2.64 19.54 -8.54
CA ASP A 28 -2.19 20.79 -7.91
C ASP A 28 -2.91 21.14 -6.61
N GLU A 29 -3.05 20.17 -5.70
CA GLU A 29 -3.23 20.49 -4.29
C GLU A 29 -2.05 19.92 -3.49
N ARG A 30 -0.89 20.53 -3.62
CA ARG A 30 0.26 20.29 -2.74
C ARG A 30 0.03 21.04 -1.43
N PRO A 31 -0.29 20.36 -0.32
CA PRO A 31 -0.29 21.04 0.96
C PRO A 31 1.14 21.47 1.32
N LEU A 32 1.30 22.65 1.82
CA LEU A 32 2.57 23.19 2.30
C LEU A 32 3.11 22.38 3.50
N ARG A 33 4.43 22.41 3.74
CA ARG A 33 5.07 21.72 4.88
C ARG A 33 4.28 21.94 6.17
N GLY A 34 3.88 20.84 6.84
CA GLY A 34 3.18 20.87 8.11
C GLY A 34 1.66 21.00 8.05
N SER A 35 1.04 21.03 6.87
CA SER A 35 -0.42 21.11 6.75
C SER A 35 -1.09 19.74 6.83
N THR A 36 -2.21 19.68 7.51
CA THR A 36 -3.24 18.66 7.36
C THR A 36 -3.77 18.67 5.93
N LEU A 37 -4.40 17.57 5.46
CA LEU A 37 -5.17 17.61 4.22
C LEU A 37 -6.17 18.77 4.27
N PRO A 38 -6.54 19.36 3.12
CA PRO A 38 -7.63 20.32 3.06
C PRO A 38 -8.88 19.74 3.74
N PRO A 39 -9.69 20.53 4.46
CA PRO A 39 -10.88 20.05 5.18
C PRO A 39 -11.82 19.18 4.33
N ALA A 40 -11.91 19.47 3.02
CA ALA A 40 -12.70 18.69 2.08
C ALA A 40 -12.11 17.29 1.81
N ALA A 41 -10.80 17.11 1.91
CA ALA A 41 -10.16 15.80 1.77
C ALA A 41 -10.28 14.99 3.06
N GLU A 42 -10.18 15.65 4.20
CA GLU A 42 -10.40 15.08 5.52
C GLU A 42 -11.81 14.52 5.67
N ALA A 43 -12.83 15.26 5.24
CA ALA A 43 -14.23 14.82 5.26
C ALA A 43 -14.48 13.59 4.37
N VAL A 44 -13.81 13.47 3.23
CA VAL A 44 -13.92 12.30 2.34
C VAL A 44 -13.17 11.10 2.88
N LEU A 45 -11.99 11.30 3.49
CA LEU A 45 -11.14 10.21 3.94
C LEU A 45 -11.60 9.65 5.29
N PHE A 46 -12.20 10.46 6.15
CA PHE A 46 -12.47 10.06 7.52
C PHE A 46 -13.88 10.38 8.04
N GLY A 47 -14.74 11.06 7.29
CA GLY A 47 -16.18 11.16 7.58
C GLY A 47 -16.58 11.51 9.00
N GLY A 48 -15.76 12.26 9.77
CA GLY A 48 -16.00 12.56 11.17
C GLY A 48 -15.51 11.47 12.14
N SER A 49 -14.63 10.58 11.70
CA SER A 49 -14.00 9.60 12.58
C SER A 49 -13.12 10.26 13.65
N ALA A 50 -13.11 9.66 14.82
CA ALA A 50 -12.18 10.03 15.90
C ALA A 50 -10.77 9.42 15.69
N TRP A 51 -10.59 8.42 14.81
CA TRP A 51 -9.30 7.84 14.48
C TRP A 51 -8.48 8.79 13.59
N LYS A 52 -7.17 8.84 13.82
CA LYS A 52 -6.22 9.56 12.98
C LYS A 52 -5.44 8.57 12.12
N LEU A 53 -5.29 8.89 10.84
CA LEU A 53 -4.46 8.15 9.91
C LEU A 53 -3.15 8.88 9.69
N HIS A 54 -2.05 8.23 10.05
CA HIS A 54 -0.70 8.69 9.76
C HIS A 54 -0.16 7.85 8.60
N MET A 55 0.27 8.51 7.55
CA MET A 55 0.91 7.90 6.39
C MET A 55 2.34 8.40 6.33
N TYR A 56 3.28 7.47 6.32
CA TYR A 56 4.70 7.79 6.34
C TYR A 56 5.32 7.45 4.99
N THR A 57 6.13 8.37 4.49
CA THR A 57 6.98 8.13 3.33
C THR A 57 8.28 7.46 3.76
N GLY A 58 8.97 6.79 2.84
CA GLY A 58 10.29 6.22 3.10
C GLY A 58 11.31 7.28 3.53
N ARG A 59 12.20 6.90 4.43
CA ARG A 59 13.35 7.74 4.84
C ARG A 59 14.51 7.68 3.83
N THR A 60 14.33 6.89 2.79
CA THR A 60 15.17 6.84 1.59
C THR A 60 14.42 7.44 0.40
N THR A 61 15.07 7.48 -0.77
CA THR A 61 14.41 7.89 -2.02
C THR A 61 13.58 6.78 -2.65
N ASP A 62 13.57 5.57 -2.05
CA ASP A 62 12.86 4.41 -2.56
C ASP A 62 11.35 4.48 -2.29
N ILE A 63 10.60 3.66 -3.01
CA ILE A 63 9.18 3.41 -2.74
C ILE A 63 9.01 2.80 -1.35
N SER A 64 7.94 3.12 -0.67
CA SER A 64 7.66 2.60 0.67
C SER A 64 6.19 2.75 1.01
N LEU A 65 5.64 1.83 1.78
CA LEU A 65 4.31 1.98 2.36
C LEU A 65 4.37 1.74 3.88
N SER A 66 3.91 2.73 4.63
CA SER A 66 3.79 2.64 6.08
C SER A 66 2.59 3.46 6.55
N THR A 67 1.61 2.79 7.16
CA THR A 67 0.34 3.40 7.54
C THR A 67 0.00 3.05 8.98
N LEU A 68 -0.27 4.07 9.79
CA LEU A 68 -0.66 3.94 11.20
C LEU A 68 -2.05 4.53 11.43
N PHE A 69 -2.96 3.72 11.95
CA PHE A 69 -4.24 4.18 12.51
C PHE A 69 -4.09 4.36 14.01
N ARG A 70 -4.46 5.54 14.51
CA ARG A 70 -4.41 5.89 15.93
C ARG A 70 -5.78 6.31 16.43
N SER A 71 -6.30 5.64 17.46
CA SER A 71 -7.56 6.03 18.11
C SER A 71 -7.37 7.20 19.09
N PRO A 72 -8.47 7.87 19.48
CA PRO A 72 -8.45 8.84 20.57
C PRO A 72 -7.97 8.25 21.90
N SER A 73 -8.30 6.98 22.16
CA SER A 73 -7.87 6.26 23.37
C SER A 73 -6.39 5.84 23.33
N GLY A 74 -5.68 6.11 22.20
CA GLY A 74 -4.25 5.78 22.03
C GLY A 74 -3.96 4.38 21.50
N ARG A 75 -4.98 3.62 21.05
CA ARG A 75 -4.77 2.34 20.36
C ARG A 75 -4.09 2.57 19.01
N LEU A 76 -3.12 1.73 18.67
CA LEU A 76 -2.37 1.80 17.42
C LEU A 76 -2.59 0.54 16.59
N VAL A 77 -2.86 0.71 15.29
CA VAL A 77 -2.94 -0.37 14.30
C VAL A 77 -2.07 0.00 13.12
N MET A 78 -1.12 -0.88 12.76
CA MET A 78 -0.18 -0.68 11.66
C MET A 78 -0.56 -1.49 10.43
N ILE A 79 -0.35 -0.92 9.25
CA ILE A 79 -0.29 -1.65 7.97
C ILE A 79 1.06 -1.35 7.34
N ASP A 80 1.81 -2.41 7.07
CA ASP A 80 3.18 -2.37 6.55
C ASP A 80 4.13 -1.52 7.42
N GLY A 81 5.29 -1.14 6.93
CA GLY A 81 6.23 -0.38 7.76
C GLY A 81 7.40 0.22 6.97
N GLY A 82 7.54 -0.19 5.70
CA GLY A 82 8.61 0.33 4.86
C GLY A 82 9.90 -0.49 4.92
N TRP A 83 10.97 0.12 4.44
CA TRP A 83 12.31 -0.45 4.40
C TRP A 83 12.95 -0.56 5.79
N GLY A 84 14.05 -1.30 5.88
CA GLY A 84 14.81 -1.38 7.13
C GLY A 84 15.33 -0.04 7.64
N ALA A 85 15.66 0.88 6.74
CA ALA A 85 16.07 2.25 7.10
C ALA A 85 14.93 3.06 7.76
N ASP A 86 13.68 2.69 7.54
CA ASP A 86 12.53 3.35 8.17
C ASP A 86 12.30 2.89 9.62
N GLY A 87 12.94 1.79 10.04
CA GLY A 87 12.69 1.13 11.32
C GLY A 87 12.92 2.02 12.54
N GLU A 88 14.01 2.80 12.56
CA GLU A 88 14.30 3.70 13.70
C GLU A 88 13.30 4.85 13.77
N PHE A 89 12.98 5.44 12.64
CA PHE A 89 11.98 6.50 12.57
C PHE A 89 10.62 5.99 13.04
N LEU A 90 10.18 4.84 12.52
CA LEU A 90 8.88 4.25 12.85
C LEU A 90 8.81 3.85 14.33
N LEU A 91 9.89 3.29 14.88
CA LEU A 91 10.01 3.01 16.30
C LEU A 91 9.82 4.28 17.14
N GLY A 92 10.45 5.39 16.74
CA GLY A 92 10.31 6.69 17.40
C GLY A 92 8.86 7.19 17.37
N GLU A 93 8.21 7.13 16.23
CA GLU A 93 6.81 7.57 16.08
C GLU A 93 5.85 6.70 16.92
N LEU A 94 5.98 5.37 16.86
CA LEU A 94 5.15 4.48 17.67
C LEU A 94 5.35 4.73 19.18
N LYS A 95 6.58 4.96 19.62
CA LYS A 95 6.86 5.32 21.05
C LYS A 95 6.26 6.66 21.43
N ARG A 96 6.29 7.65 20.54
CA ARG A 96 5.65 8.94 20.75
C ARG A 96 4.14 8.82 21.02
N PHE A 97 3.52 7.79 20.46
CA PHE A 97 2.10 7.46 20.65
C PHE A 97 1.85 6.40 21.75
N GLY A 98 2.80 6.15 22.64
CA GLY A 98 2.64 5.26 23.79
C GLY A 98 3.23 3.86 23.60
N GLY A 99 3.70 3.50 22.42
CA GLY A 99 4.46 2.27 22.17
C GLY A 99 3.68 0.97 22.27
N VAL A 100 2.34 1.01 22.22
CA VAL A 100 1.48 -0.18 22.26
C VAL A 100 0.74 -0.33 20.93
N VAL A 101 1.22 -1.25 20.09
CA VAL A 101 0.59 -1.61 18.81
C VAL A 101 -0.31 -2.81 19.02
N ASP A 102 -1.62 -2.64 18.84
CA ASP A 102 -2.61 -3.72 18.96
C ASP A 102 -2.36 -4.82 17.91
N THR A 103 -2.31 -4.41 16.65
CA THR A 103 -2.15 -5.31 15.52
C THR A 103 -1.25 -4.66 14.47
N TRP A 104 -0.31 -5.43 13.95
CA TRP A 104 0.53 -5.07 12.81
C TRP A 104 0.19 -5.95 11.62
N PHE A 105 -0.44 -5.39 10.60
CA PHE A 105 -0.73 -6.08 9.34
C PHE A 105 0.43 -5.94 8.38
N LEU A 106 0.79 -7.02 7.70
CA LEU A 106 1.72 -7.02 6.58
C LEU A 106 0.98 -7.52 5.34
N THR A 107 0.99 -6.71 4.29
CA THR A 107 0.25 -7.02 3.07
C THR A 107 0.89 -8.14 2.28
N HIS A 108 2.21 -8.10 2.07
CA HIS A 108 2.95 -9.09 1.30
C HIS A 108 4.45 -9.09 1.61
N ALA A 109 5.21 -9.97 0.93
CA ALA A 109 6.60 -10.27 1.27
C ALA A 109 7.64 -9.44 0.49
N HIS A 110 7.36 -8.16 0.11
CA HIS A 110 8.37 -7.24 -0.40
C HIS A 110 8.99 -6.40 0.71
N ARG A 111 10.28 -6.07 0.54
CA ARG A 111 11.12 -5.48 1.59
C ARG A 111 10.68 -4.08 2.02
N ASP A 112 10.12 -3.32 1.11
CA ASP A 112 9.57 -1.98 1.32
C ASP A 112 8.23 -1.96 2.06
N HIS A 113 7.75 -3.13 2.50
CA HIS A 113 6.55 -3.28 3.31
C HIS A 113 6.84 -3.84 4.70
N TYR A 114 7.73 -4.84 4.85
CA TYR A 114 7.92 -5.52 6.14
C TYR A 114 9.25 -5.25 6.85
N ARG A 115 10.27 -4.70 6.15
CA ARG A 115 11.64 -4.67 6.71
C ARG A 115 11.78 -3.77 7.93
N ALA A 116 11.02 -2.69 8.04
CA ALA A 116 11.06 -1.86 9.25
C ALA A 116 10.65 -2.65 10.50
N LEU A 117 9.58 -3.46 10.41
CA LEU A 117 9.23 -4.37 11.50
C LEU A 117 10.37 -5.36 11.78
N GLY A 118 11.00 -5.93 10.74
CA GLY A 118 12.15 -6.82 10.88
C GLY A 118 13.31 -6.21 11.68
N GLU A 119 13.63 -4.94 11.42
CA GLU A 119 14.67 -4.25 12.19
C GLU A 119 14.24 -3.94 13.64
N ILE A 120 12.95 -3.67 13.87
CA ILE A 120 12.41 -3.49 15.22
C ILE A 120 12.47 -4.81 16.00
N LEU A 121 12.15 -5.96 15.38
CA LEU A 121 12.19 -7.27 16.03
C LEU A 121 13.59 -7.69 16.50
N LYS A 122 14.63 -7.23 15.83
CA LYS A 122 16.03 -7.48 16.22
C LYS A 122 16.47 -6.71 17.47
N LYS A 123 15.74 -5.68 17.87
CA LYS A 123 16.07 -4.87 19.03
C LYS A 123 15.66 -5.57 20.33
N PRO A 124 16.42 -5.42 21.42
CA PRO A 124 16.01 -5.90 22.74
C PRO A 124 14.62 -5.41 23.09
N ARG A 125 13.72 -6.34 23.45
CA ARG A 125 12.32 -6.02 23.77
C ARG A 125 11.63 -5.12 22.72
N PHE A 126 11.95 -5.32 21.43
CA PHE A 126 11.43 -4.53 20.30
C PHE A 126 11.65 -3.03 20.46
N GLY A 127 12.78 -2.64 21.04
CA GLY A 127 13.07 -1.23 21.34
C GLY A 127 12.11 -0.58 22.36
N GLY A 128 11.39 -1.39 23.13
CA GLY A 128 10.41 -0.96 24.14
C GLY A 128 8.97 -0.93 23.64
N LEU A 129 8.68 -1.39 22.42
CA LEU A 129 7.30 -1.54 21.95
C LEU A 129 6.64 -2.79 22.57
N LYS A 130 5.32 -2.70 22.71
CA LYS A 130 4.44 -3.84 22.94
C LYS A 130 3.62 -4.07 21.67
N ILE A 131 3.77 -5.22 21.05
CA ILE A 131 3.03 -5.62 19.85
C ILE A 131 2.09 -6.77 20.23
N GLY A 132 0.79 -6.57 20.06
CA GLY A 132 -0.21 -7.57 20.45
C GLY A 132 -0.22 -8.77 19.51
N ARG A 133 -0.18 -8.52 18.20
CA ARG A 133 -0.09 -9.57 17.17
C ARG A 133 0.44 -9.01 15.85
N VAL A 134 0.94 -9.92 15.02
CA VAL A 134 1.27 -9.67 13.61
C VAL A 134 0.30 -10.49 12.75
N VAL A 135 -0.31 -9.87 11.75
CA VAL A 135 -1.21 -10.53 10.80
C VAL A 135 -0.56 -10.52 9.43
N LEU A 136 -0.31 -11.68 8.86
CA LEU A 136 0.32 -11.83 7.54
C LEU A 136 -0.09 -13.17 6.87
N ASP A 137 -0.03 -13.19 5.55
CA ASP A 137 -0.18 -14.41 4.74
C ASP A 137 0.89 -14.40 3.63
N PHE A 138 2.15 -14.63 4.01
CA PHE A 138 3.24 -14.71 3.04
C PHE A 138 3.23 -16.06 2.32
N LEU A 139 3.64 -16.04 1.06
CA LEU A 139 3.82 -17.26 0.27
C LEU A 139 4.78 -18.24 0.95
N PRO A 140 4.58 -19.56 0.82
CA PRO A 140 5.51 -20.57 1.32
C PRO A 140 6.93 -20.36 0.78
N LEU A 141 7.94 -20.65 1.60
CA LEU A 141 9.35 -20.40 1.24
C LEU A 141 9.81 -21.22 0.03
N ASP A 142 9.33 -22.46 -0.11
CA ASP A 142 9.57 -23.31 -1.29
C ASP A 142 8.98 -22.69 -2.56
N PHE A 143 7.78 -22.17 -2.48
CA PHE A 143 7.15 -21.46 -3.59
C PHE A 143 7.92 -20.15 -3.93
N ILE A 144 8.33 -19.36 -2.91
CA ILE A 144 9.17 -18.17 -3.15
C ILE A 144 10.49 -18.54 -3.81
N ALA A 145 11.11 -19.67 -3.43
CA ALA A 145 12.33 -20.15 -4.05
C ALA A 145 12.20 -20.38 -5.56
N GLU A 146 11.01 -20.78 -6.02
CA GLU A 146 10.73 -20.99 -7.42
C GLU A 146 10.41 -19.70 -8.19
N VAL A 147 9.55 -18.83 -7.61
CA VAL A 147 8.99 -17.68 -8.34
C VAL A 147 9.80 -16.39 -8.14
N SER A 148 10.53 -16.25 -7.03
CA SER A 148 11.33 -15.08 -6.67
C SER A 148 12.54 -15.45 -5.81
N PRO A 149 13.54 -16.19 -6.38
CA PRO A 149 14.70 -16.67 -5.61
C PRO A 149 15.48 -15.57 -4.88
N SER A 150 15.52 -14.36 -5.45
CA SER A 150 16.20 -13.19 -4.85
C SER A 150 15.53 -12.70 -3.56
N SER A 151 14.26 -12.97 -3.37
CA SER A 151 13.50 -12.60 -2.16
C SER A 151 13.64 -13.62 -1.04
N LEU A 152 13.95 -14.88 -1.38
CA LEU A 152 13.89 -16.02 -0.46
C LEU A 152 14.66 -15.80 0.84
N GLN A 153 15.93 -15.41 0.73
CA GLN A 153 16.81 -15.27 1.91
C GLN A 153 16.28 -14.20 2.87
N HIS A 154 15.82 -13.08 2.34
CA HIS A 154 15.31 -11.97 3.14
C HIS A 154 13.99 -12.33 3.84
N VAL A 155 13.08 -13.03 3.15
CA VAL A 155 11.81 -13.48 3.74
C VAL A 155 12.08 -14.54 4.81
N LYS A 156 12.98 -15.49 4.56
CA LYS A 156 13.38 -16.52 5.53
C LYS A 156 13.97 -15.90 6.80
N GLU A 157 14.83 -14.91 6.68
CA GLU A 157 15.40 -14.19 7.83
C GLU A 157 14.31 -13.51 8.64
N PHE A 158 13.43 -12.75 7.99
CA PHE A 158 12.33 -12.06 8.65
C PHE A 158 11.40 -13.03 9.39
N LEU A 159 10.96 -14.11 8.74
CA LEU A 159 10.10 -15.12 9.37
C LEU A 159 10.80 -15.83 10.53
N GLY A 160 12.12 -16.04 10.43
CA GLY A 160 12.94 -16.57 11.51
C GLY A 160 13.03 -15.63 12.72
N ASP A 161 13.19 -14.34 12.50
CA ASP A 161 13.21 -13.33 13.56
C ASP A 161 11.82 -13.16 14.18
N LEU A 162 10.76 -13.20 13.37
CA LEU A 162 9.39 -13.17 13.84
C LEU A 162 9.05 -14.39 14.70
N ALA A 163 9.46 -15.60 14.30
CA ALA A 163 9.27 -16.80 15.09
C ALA A 163 10.00 -16.74 16.45
N LYS A 164 11.24 -16.23 16.48
CA LYS A 164 12.03 -16.05 17.72
C LYS A 164 11.44 -14.97 18.64
N SER A 165 10.68 -14.02 18.09
CA SER A 165 10.11 -12.91 18.86
C SER A 165 9.07 -13.34 19.89
N GLY A 166 8.46 -14.51 19.71
CA GLY A 166 7.34 -15.00 20.53
C GLY A 166 6.03 -14.24 20.33
N LEU A 167 5.96 -13.34 19.35
CA LEU A 167 4.73 -12.62 19.03
C LEU A 167 3.67 -13.57 18.48
N LYS A 168 2.41 -13.28 18.81
CA LYS A 168 1.28 -13.96 18.18
C LYS A 168 1.26 -13.61 16.69
N VAL A 169 1.39 -14.62 15.84
CA VAL A 169 1.24 -14.50 14.40
C VAL A 169 -0.11 -15.10 13.99
N GLU A 170 -0.85 -14.38 13.15
CA GLU A 170 -2.16 -14.79 12.69
C GLU A 170 -2.22 -14.73 11.17
N ARG A 171 -2.78 -15.75 10.53
CA ARG A 171 -3.09 -15.76 9.12
C ARG A 171 -4.48 -15.18 8.90
N PRO A 172 -4.65 -14.13 8.06
CA PRO A 172 -5.97 -13.60 7.77
C PRO A 172 -6.80 -14.60 6.96
N ALA A 173 -8.12 -14.55 7.12
CA ALA A 173 -9.06 -15.32 6.31
C ALA A 173 -10.00 -14.37 5.56
N VAL A 174 -10.35 -14.72 4.34
CA VAL A 174 -11.29 -13.93 3.52
C VAL A 174 -12.62 -13.72 4.27
N GLY A 175 -13.09 -12.48 4.30
CA GLY A 175 -14.30 -12.08 5.01
C GLY A 175 -14.11 -11.87 6.51
N ARG A 176 -12.93 -12.19 7.08
CA ARG A 176 -12.67 -11.91 8.49
C ARG A 176 -12.64 -10.42 8.74
N VAL A 177 -13.36 -9.97 9.76
CA VAL A 177 -13.39 -8.60 10.23
C VAL A 177 -12.59 -8.50 11.53
N TYR A 178 -11.66 -7.56 11.58
CA TYR A 178 -10.91 -7.14 12.75
C TYR A 178 -11.52 -5.84 13.26
N ASP A 179 -12.26 -5.91 14.35
CA ASP A 179 -12.89 -4.74 14.97
C ASP A 179 -11.94 -4.15 16.02
N PHE A 180 -11.62 -2.86 15.85
CA PHE A 180 -10.77 -2.11 16.77
C PHE A 180 -11.55 -1.15 17.67
N GLY A 181 -12.88 -1.16 17.55
CA GLY A 181 -13.74 -0.24 18.26
C GLY A 181 -13.69 1.19 17.72
N GLU A 182 -14.47 2.07 18.33
CA GLU A 182 -14.52 3.50 17.95
C GLU A 182 -14.79 3.71 16.44
N GLY A 183 -15.49 2.76 15.79
CA GLY A 183 -15.89 2.82 14.39
C GLY A 183 -14.85 2.32 13.39
N LEU A 184 -13.68 1.85 13.82
CA LEU A 184 -12.66 1.29 12.93
C LEU A 184 -12.74 -0.23 12.85
N SER A 185 -12.85 -0.76 11.64
CA SER A 185 -12.73 -2.19 11.38
C SER A 185 -12.03 -2.48 10.04
N PHE A 186 -11.34 -3.61 9.96
CA PHE A 186 -10.64 -4.07 8.76
C PHE A 186 -11.25 -5.39 8.31
N GLU A 187 -11.75 -5.47 7.09
CA GLU A 187 -12.22 -6.70 6.45
C GLU A 187 -11.14 -7.21 5.48
N CYS A 188 -10.73 -8.46 5.63
CA CYS A 188 -9.82 -9.14 4.71
C CYS A 188 -10.58 -9.56 3.45
N LEU A 189 -10.14 -9.13 2.26
CA LEU A 189 -10.86 -9.36 1.01
C LEU A 189 -10.34 -10.53 0.19
N ASN A 190 -9.09 -10.96 0.37
CA ASN A 190 -8.48 -12.03 -0.41
C ASN A 190 -7.49 -12.84 0.42
N SER A 191 -6.97 -13.90 -0.15
CA SER A 191 -5.89 -14.72 0.39
C SER A 191 -4.86 -15.00 -0.71
N CYS A 192 -3.66 -15.46 -0.34
CA CYS A 192 -2.66 -15.91 -1.29
C CYS A 192 -3.22 -17.02 -2.20
N ASP A 193 -2.82 -16.99 -3.49
CA ASP A 193 -3.17 -17.99 -4.48
C ASP A 193 -1.90 -18.51 -5.16
N LEU A 194 -1.53 -19.76 -4.86
CA LEU A 194 -0.32 -20.40 -5.36
C LEU A 194 -0.40 -20.76 -6.86
N SER A 195 -1.55 -20.60 -7.50
CA SER A 195 -1.66 -20.74 -8.96
C SER A 195 -1.07 -19.53 -9.70
N MET A 196 -0.95 -18.37 -9.04
CA MET A 196 -0.41 -17.14 -9.61
C MET A 196 1.12 -17.14 -9.50
N ARG A 197 1.79 -17.42 -10.61
CA ARG A 197 3.27 -17.54 -10.64
C ARG A 197 3.97 -16.29 -11.19
N ARG A 198 3.28 -15.52 -12.04
CA ARG A 198 3.78 -14.26 -12.56
C ARG A 198 3.55 -13.20 -11.50
N ASP A 199 4.60 -12.42 -11.21
CA ASP A 199 4.54 -11.35 -10.19
C ASP A 199 3.93 -11.84 -8.86
N ALA A 200 4.29 -13.08 -8.47
CA ALA A 200 3.62 -13.87 -7.45
C ALA A 200 3.61 -13.17 -6.08
N ILE A 201 4.70 -12.49 -5.70
CA ILE A 201 4.79 -11.82 -4.40
C ILE A 201 3.81 -10.64 -4.37
N ASN A 202 3.71 -9.83 -5.42
CA ASN A 202 2.72 -8.75 -5.51
C ASN A 202 1.30 -9.31 -5.56
N ASN A 203 1.05 -10.33 -6.37
CA ASN A 203 -0.25 -11.01 -6.42
C ASN A 203 -0.65 -11.70 -5.11
N SER A 204 0.29 -11.89 -4.16
CA SER A 204 -0.02 -12.37 -2.81
C SER A 204 -0.41 -11.26 -1.83
N SER A 205 -0.44 -10.00 -2.25
CA SER A 205 -0.85 -8.89 -1.39
C SER A 205 -2.26 -9.11 -0.84
N ILE A 206 -2.38 -9.04 0.49
CA ILE A 206 -3.68 -9.09 1.17
C ILE A 206 -4.28 -7.69 1.16
N CYS A 207 -5.45 -7.57 0.54
CA CYS A 207 -6.21 -6.33 0.51
C CYS A 207 -7.15 -6.25 1.71
N TYR A 208 -7.19 -5.08 2.33
CA TYR A 208 -8.09 -4.81 3.45
C TYR A 208 -9.05 -3.67 3.10
N ARG A 209 -10.36 -3.93 3.27
CA ARG A 209 -11.35 -2.87 3.28
C ARG A 209 -11.48 -2.34 4.70
N VAL A 210 -11.01 -1.13 4.89
CA VAL A 210 -11.06 -0.43 6.18
C VAL A 210 -12.34 0.39 6.23
N MET A 211 -13.18 0.13 7.22
CA MET A 211 -14.37 0.92 7.52
C MET A 211 -14.05 1.86 8.68
N ASN A 212 -14.41 3.11 8.53
CA ASN A 212 -14.15 4.13 9.54
C ASN A 212 -15.27 5.16 9.57
N ALA A 213 -16.15 5.06 10.57
CA ALA A 213 -17.26 6.00 10.81
C ALA A 213 -18.10 6.34 9.55
N GLY A 214 -18.40 5.34 8.71
CA GLY A 214 -19.21 5.51 7.51
C GLY A 214 -18.42 5.74 6.22
N SER A 215 -17.10 5.95 6.28
CA SER A 215 -16.21 5.98 5.13
C SER A 215 -15.48 4.65 4.95
N SER A 216 -15.12 4.32 3.72
CA SER A 216 -14.40 3.09 3.39
C SER A 216 -13.09 3.40 2.65
N ILE A 217 -12.03 2.72 3.08
CA ILE A 217 -10.70 2.80 2.46
C ILE A 217 -10.30 1.41 1.99
N LEU A 218 -9.94 1.26 0.73
CA LEU A 218 -9.31 0.04 0.24
C LEU A 218 -7.79 0.18 0.32
N VAL A 219 -7.18 -0.62 1.18
CA VAL A 219 -5.72 -0.78 1.23
C VAL A 219 -5.38 -1.99 0.38
N THR A 220 -4.62 -1.78 -0.67
CA THR A 220 -4.37 -2.75 -1.73
C THR A 220 -3.02 -3.48 -1.59
N GLY A 221 -2.09 -2.93 -0.78
CA GLY A 221 -0.69 -3.30 -0.92
C GLY A 221 -0.25 -3.14 -2.38
N ASP A 222 0.46 -4.12 -2.87
CA ASP A 222 0.96 -4.15 -4.24
C ASP A 222 0.19 -5.13 -5.14
N VAL A 223 -1.09 -5.37 -4.83
CA VAL A 223 -1.90 -6.35 -5.55
C VAL A 223 -1.72 -6.24 -7.05
N GLY A 224 -1.33 -7.37 -7.68
CA GLY A 224 -1.06 -7.44 -9.10
C GLY A 224 -2.32 -7.61 -9.94
N GLU A 225 -2.11 -7.61 -11.26
CA GLU A 225 -3.19 -7.69 -12.24
C GLU A 225 -4.03 -8.96 -12.09
N GLU A 226 -3.38 -10.12 -11.88
CA GLU A 226 -4.07 -11.42 -11.82
C GLU A 226 -4.97 -11.52 -10.58
N MET A 227 -4.46 -11.12 -9.41
CA MET A 227 -5.26 -11.12 -8.18
C MET A 227 -6.34 -10.02 -8.23
N GLY A 228 -6.05 -8.84 -8.73
CA GLY A 228 -7.05 -7.79 -8.95
C GLY A 228 -8.20 -8.26 -9.83
N ALA A 229 -7.91 -8.92 -10.95
CA ALA A 229 -8.91 -9.50 -11.84
C ALA A 229 -9.72 -10.64 -11.17
N LYS A 230 -9.06 -11.47 -10.35
CA LYS A 230 -9.74 -12.50 -9.53
C LYS A 230 -10.73 -11.87 -8.55
N MET A 231 -10.30 -10.84 -7.82
CA MET A 231 -11.17 -10.15 -6.86
C MET A 231 -12.39 -9.54 -7.55
N VAL A 232 -12.23 -8.91 -8.72
CA VAL A 232 -13.36 -8.35 -9.51
C VAL A 232 -14.36 -9.43 -9.91
N ARG A 233 -13.87 -10.62 -10.25
CA ARG A 233 -14.70 -11.75 -10.70
C ARG A 233 -15.42 -12.45 -9.56
N GLU A 234 -14.77 -12.58 -8.39
CA GLU A 234 -15.21 -13.45 -7.31
C GLU A 234 -15.89 -12.71 -6.14
N LEU A 235 -15.55 -11.45 -5.91
CA LEU A 235 -16.15 -10.68 -4.84
C LEU A 235 -17.43 -9.96 -5.27
N PRO A 236 -18.42 -9.86 -4.40
CA PRO A 236 -19.53 -8.93 -4.59
C PRO A 236 -19.02 -7.49 -4.77
N ARG A 237 -19.63 -6.74 -5.69
CA ARG A 237 -19.18 -5.37 -6.01
C ARG A 237 -19.14 -4.45 -4.80
N GLU A 238 -20.08 -4.60 -3.88
CA GLU A 238 -20.16 -3.82 -2.63
C GLU A 238 -18.98 -4.07 -1.69
N LYS A 239 -18.30 -5.19 -1.80
CA LYS A 239 -17.09 -5.49 -1.03
C LYS A 239 -15.87 -4.75 -1.56
N LEU A 240 -15.78 -4.56 -2.87
CA LEU A 240 -14.71 -3.79 -3.49
C LEU A 240 -14.97 -2.29 -3.43
N LYS A 241 -16.22 -1.85 -3.54
CA LYS A 241 -16.56 -0.43 -3.53
C LYS A 241 -15.99 0.23 -2.27
N SER A 242 -15.17 1.28 -2.48
CA SER A 242 -14.55 2.04 -1.40
C SER A 242 -14.44 3.52 -1.78
N ASP A 243 -14.63 4.41 -0.82
CA ASP A 243 -14.63 5.86 -1.06
C ASP A 243 -13.21 6.35 -1.36
N VAL A 244 -12.22 5.69 -0.74
CA VAL A 244 -10.80 5.97 -0.94
C VAL A 244 -10.09 4.68 -1.34
N CYS A 245 -9.14 4.78 -2.27
CA CYS A 245 -8.29 3.67 -2.68
C CYS A 245 -6.81 4.05 -2.56
N PHE A 246 -6.03 3.23 -1.85
CA PHE A 246 -4.58 3.26 -2.00
C PHE A 246 -4.24 2.65 -3.35
N MET A 247 -3.41 3.34 -4.13
CA MET A 247 -3.02 2.86 -5.45
C MET A 247 -2.10 1.67 -5.33
N ALA A 248 -2.49 0.55 -5.93
CA ALA A 248 -1.74 -0.69 -5.88
C ALA A 248 -0.33 -0.52 -6.43
N HIS A 249 0.63 -1.19 -5.80
CA HIS A 249 2.03 -1.22 -6.22
C HIS A 249 2.58 0.21 -6.45
N HIS A 250 2.34 1.08 -5.48
CA HIS A 250 2.75 2.49 -5.50
C HIS A 250 2.27 3.26 -6.75
N GLY A 251 1.24 2.76 -7.44
CA GLY A 251 0.70 3.37 -8.65
C GLY A 251 1.51 3.14 -9.92
N GLN A 252 2.61 2.35 -9.87
CA GLN A 252 3.47 2.12 -11.04
C GLN A 252 3.02 0.95 -11.93
N ALA A 253 2.31 0.00 -11.35
CA ALA A 253 1.75 -1.19 -11.97
C ALA A 253 0.67 -1.74 -11.03
N GLY A 254 0.55 -3.06 -10.88
CA GLY A 254 -0.41 -3.67 -9.97
C GLY A 254 -1.73 -3.95 -10.66
N ALA A 255 -2.84 -3.75 -9.95
CA ALA A 255 -4.18 -4.02 -10.47
C ALA A 255 -4.50 -3.20 -11.72
N ASN A 256 -5.33 -3.76 -12.60
CA ASN A 256 -5.72 -3.14 -13.87
C ASN A 256 -6.87 -2.13 -13.70
N LYS A 257 -7.25 -1.48 -14.82
CA LYS A 257 -8.31 -0.47 -14.84
C LYS A 257 -9.67 -1.01 -14.40
N GLU A 258 -9.99 -2.26 -14.74
CA GLU A 258 -11.24 -2.91 -14.36
C GLU A 258 -11.37 -3.07 -12.85
N PHE A 259 -10.26 -3.33 -12.15
CA PHE A 259 -10.24 -3.36 -10.70
C PHE A 259 -10.62 -1.99 -10.11
N TYR A 260 -9.98 -0.90 -10.54
CA TYR A 260 -10.32 0.43 -10.07
C TYR A 260 -11.73 0.87 -10.46
N ALA A 261 -12.24 0.43 -11.63
CA ALA A 261 -13.62 0.64 -12.04
C ALA A 261 -14.62 -0.08 -11.11
N ALA A 262 -14.25 -1.24 -10.55
CA ALA A 262 -15.05 -1.94 -9.55
C ALA A 262 -14.99 -1.27 -8.16
N VAL A 263 -13.81 -0.77 -7.77
CA VAL A 263 -13.63 -0.02 -6.52
C VAL A 263 -14.39 1.30 -6.54
N ARG A 264 -14.43 2.00 -7.66
CA ARG A 264 -15.11 3.29 -7.85
C ARG A 264 -14.75 4.33 -6.79
N PRO A 265 -13.47 4.62 -6.58
CA PRO A 265 -13.06 5.53 -5.53
C PRO A 265 -13.43 6.98 -5.90
N GLU A 266 -13.78 7.78 -4.89
CA GLU A 266 -13.88 9.23 -5.04
C GLU A 266 -12.52 9.91 -4.90
N ALA A 267 -11.64 9.28 -4.13
CA ALA A 267 -10.28 9.74 -3.90
C ALA A 267 -9.27 8.58 -3.99
N CYS A 268 -8.08 8.89 -4.50
CA CYS A 268 -6.95 7.96 -4.51
C CYS A 268 -5.79 8.52 -3.70
N ILE A 269 -5.14 7.64 -2.93
CA ILE A 269 -3.89 7.91 -2.24
C ILE A 269 -2.77 7.19 -2.99
N TRP A 270 -1.75 7.93 -3.39
CA TRP A 270 -0.60 7.43 -4.11
C TRP A 270 0.60 7.33 -3.17
N PRO A 271 0.95 6.15 -2.68
CA PRO A 271 2.18 5.95 -1.90
C PRO A 271 3.38 5.91 -2.86
N THR A 272 3.60 7.03 -3.55
CA THR A 272 4.43 7.16 -4.74
C THR A 272 5.43 8.30 -4.51
N PRO A 273 6.74 8.05 -4.53
CA PRO A 273 7.73 9.13 -4.47
C PRO A 273 7.67 9.98 -5.77
N GLN A 274 8.19 11.22 -5.69
CA GLN A 274 8.08 12.18 -6.79
C GLN A 274 8.67 11.64 -8.10
N TRP A 275 9.84 10.99 -8.07
CA TRP A 275 10.47 10.45 -9.28
C TRP A 275 9.62 9.36 -9.96
N LEU A 276 8.90 8.55 -9.19
CA LEU A 276 8.01 7.53 -9.73
C LEU A 276 6.70 8.15 -10.24
N TRP A 277 6.19 9.18 -9.56
CA TRP A 277 5.07 9.96 -10.05
C TRP A 277 5.39 10.64 -11.38
N ASP A 278 6.53 11.27 -11.47
CA ASP A 278 6.98 11.91 -12.71
C ASP A 278 7.38 10.86 -13.76
N ASN A 279 7.57 9.59 -13.37
CA ASN A 279 8.08 8.53 -14.21
C ASN A 279 9.40 8.92 -14.88
N ASP A 280 10.32 9.43 -14.07
CA ASP A 280 11.64 9.90 -14.47
C ASP A 280 12.67 9.47 -13.42
N LEU A 281 13.18 8.24 -13.58
CA LEU A 281 14.00 7.56 -12.57
C LEU A 281 15.26 8.34 -12.18
N ALA A 282 15.89 8.99 -13.14
CA ALA A 282 17.14 9.73 -12.95
C ALA A 282 16.95 11.23 -12.82
N GLY A 283 15.75 11.75 -13.11
CA GLY A 283 15.51 13.19 -13.21
C GLY A 283 16.20 13.86 -14.41
N GLU A 284 16.64 13.06 -15.39
CA GLU A 284 17.51 13.53 -16.48
C GLU A 284 16.77 13.68 -17.81
N ASN A 285 15.72 12.88 -18.01
CA ASN A 285 15.05 12.77 -19.32
C ASN A 285 13.68 13.45 -19.35
N GLY A 286 13.24 13.97 -18.21
CA GLY A 286 11.97 14.66 -18.03
C GLY A 286 10.78 13.73 -17.75
N PRO A 287 9.68 14.30 -17.25
CA PRO A 287 8.49 13.54 -16.85
C PRO A 287 7.94 12.66 -17.97
N GLY A 288 7.65 11.41 -17.64
CA GLY A 288 7.11 10.43 -18.57
C GLY A 288 8.15 9.61 -19.34
N SER A 289 9.43 9.87 -19.17
CA SER A 289 10.51 9.18 -19.87
C SER A 289 10.87 7.80 -19.30
N GLY A 290 10.45 7.52 -18.06
CA GLY A 290 10.77 6.29 -17.36
C GLY A 290 9.96 5.07 -17.81
N PRO A 291 10.36 3.88 -17.36
CA PRO A 291 9.79 2.62 -17.83
C PRO A 291 8.51 2.20 -17.08
N PHE A 292 8.06 2.97 -16.08
CA PHE A 292 6.96 2.58 -15.20
C PHE A 292 5.59 2.88 -15.80
N LEU A 293 4.58 2.14 -15.36
CA LEU A 293 3.21 2.29 -15.86
C LEU A 293 2.42 3.40 -15.16
N THR A 294 3.06 4.22 -14.35
CA THR A 294 2.42 5.30 -13.58
C THR A 294 1.57 6.23 -14.44
N ASN A 295 2.03 6.56 -15.64
CA ASN A 295 1.28 7.42 -16.56
C ASN A 295 -0.04 6.78 -17.03
N TYR A 296 -0.06 5.45 -17.24
CA TYR A 296 -1.29 4.73 -17.57
C TYR A 296 -2.26 4.73 -16.40
N THR A 297 -1.76 4.46 -15.19
CA THR A 297 -2.58 4.46 -13.98
C THR A 297 -3.20 5.83 -13.72
N LYS A 298 -2.45 6.92 -13.94
CA LYS A 298 -2.98 8.30 -13.90
C LYS A 298 -4.10 8.51 -14.91
N CYS A 299 -3.89 8.09 -16.18
CA CYS A 299 -4.92 8.19 -17.21
C CYS A 299 -6.18 7.41 -16.82
N TRP A 300 -6.05 6.20 -16.28
CA TRP A 300 -7.20 5.42 -15.82
C TRP A 300 -7.99 6.17 -14.75
N MET A 301 -7.32 6.80 -13.79
CA MET A 301 -8.01 7.56 -12.74
C MET A 301 -8.78 8.77 -13.33
N GLN A 302 -8.23 9.45 -14.33
CA GLN A 302 -8.92 10.52 -15.05
C GLN A 302 -10.12 9.98 -15.82
N GLU A 303 -9.98 8.89 -16.58
CA GLU A 303 -11.05 8.28 -17.36
C GLU A 303 -12.18 7.73 -16.47
N LEU A 304 -11.85 7.25 -15.27
CA LEU A 304 -12.80 6.79 -14.26
C LEU A 304 -13.46 7.94 -13.48
N GLY A 305 -13.04 9.18 -13.73
CA GLY A 305 -13.62 10.37 -13.10
C GLY A 305 -13.28 10.51 -11.63
N VAL A 306 -12.14 9.97 -11.19
CA VAL A 306 -11.66 10.13 -9.80
C VAL A 306 -11.36 11.60 -9.55
N LYS A 307 -12.09 12.20 -8.60
CA LYS A 307 -12.09 13.63 -8.36
C LYS A 307 -10.88 14.14 -7.62
N ARG A 308 -10.27 13.30 -6.77
CA ARG A 308 -9.18 13.68 -5.87
C ARG A 308 -8.07 12.66 -5.90
N GLN A 309 -6.84 13.14 -6.03
CA GLN A 309 -5.66 12.30 -6.06
C GLN A 309 -4.60 12.91 -5.14
N PHE A 310 -4.19 12.16 -4.11
CA PHE A 310 -3.26 12.60 -3.09
C PHE A 310 -1.93 11.88 -3.23
N LEU A 311 -0.89 12.63 -3.53
CA LEU A 311 0.47 12.10 -3.69
C LEU A 311 1.21 12.16 -2.36
N LEU A 312 1.68 11.01 -1.89
CA LEU A 312 2.48 10.90 -0.66
C LEU A 312 3.95 11.20 -0.93
N THR A 313 4.30 12.45 -1.15
CA THR A 313 5.70 12.90 -1.24
C THR A 313 6.33 13.25 0.12
N ARG A 314 5.58 13.15 1.20
CA ARG A 314 5.95 13.44 2.59
C ARG A 314 4.99 12.75 3.55
N ASP A 315 5.32 12.74 4.83
CA ASP A 315 4.43 12.24 5.87
C ASP A 315 3.15 13.08 5.97
N TRP A 316 2.03 12.38 6.19
CA TRP A 316 0.72 12.97 6.32
C TRP A 316 0.04 12.50 7.58
N VAL A 317 -0.72 13.39 8.21
CA VAL A 317 -1.64 13.06 9.29
C VAL A 317 -3.02 13.52 8.89
N LEU A 318 -3.95 12.59 8.87
CA LEU A 318 -5.36 12.84 8.63
C LEU A 318 -6.08 12.72 9.97
N SER A 319 -6.81 13.73 10.35
CA SER A 319 -7.55 13.80 11.62
C SER A 319 -9.02 14.06 11.36
#